data_f400b80244c47ffb4af4389e2b15e87e
#
_entry.id   f400b80244c47ffb4af4389e2b15e87e
#
_cell.length_a   1.000
_cell.length_b   1.000
_cell.length_c   1.000
_cell.angle_alpha   90.00
_cell.angle_beta   90.00
_cell.angle_gamma   90.00
#
_symmetry.space_group_name_H-M   'P 1'
#
loop_
_entity.id
_entity.type
_entity.pdbx_description
1 polymer ?
#
loop_
_entity_poly.entity_id
_entity_poly.type
_entity_poly.pdbx_seq_one_letter_code
_entity_poly.pdbx_strand_id
1 'polypeptide(L)'
;IFNPFIVGEMVLEDAQDLMTNLSIVGREKILVKFSTPAIDPEIREITLRVAGQKNKISPNKSRAYIVNLRLISEDYFTNQITKDSVSFKGKPHKIVEKIVSEYLPGNLQINEETADEEYKIVYPFQHPHCMITQIMTNATPKDSEDSENDAGFLFYETLDGLNFRCFNNLFKEDPIYTFTNANTIRASSDEDEFLMSTFFTEKITFKDTSNRVKQIENGAFASRTYFHDLSTKEWGEKTFDYSADNKVKKKSSEGGMFPVISDNQPENTNIQKVFFTPRHTNIQGEDYKANENHYETTNFANSNLSLYNDTEVEIAISGNSLLRAGQMVTLNVTKNEPDKKIIESGSDFNEEKSGKYLISSIHHRFFMVDGSYKTYVTLVRNFRGKPVPKQQQKVETT
;
A
#
# COMPACT_ATOMS: atom_id res chain seq x y z
N ILE A 1 -3.31 -4.06 1.93
CA ILE A 1 -3.14 -2.72 1.37
C ILE A 1 -2.30 -2.82 0.12
N PHE A 2 -1.01 -3.11 0.20
CA PHE A 2 -0.21 -3.45 -0.96
C PHE A 2 -0.28 -4.94 -1.22
N ASN A 3 -0.45 -5.34 -2.48
CA ASN A 3 -0.37 -6.74 -2.85
C ASN A 3 1.11 -7.15 -2.94
N PRO A 4 1.56 -8.21 -2.24
CA PRO A 4 2.96 -8.59 -2.26
C PRO A 4 3.46 -9.01 -3.64
N PHE A 5 2.55 -9.49 -4.50
CA PHE A 5 2.88 -9.99 -5.83
C PHE A 5 1.86 -9.54 -6.87
N ILE A 6 2.29 -9.45 -8.12
CA ILE A 6 1.42 -9.11 -9.25
C ILE A 6 0.52 -10.30 -9.58
N VAL A 7 -0.77 -10.01 -9.72
CA VAL A 7 -1.78 -10.97 -10.18
C VAL A 7 -2.57 -10.36 -11.34
N GLY A 8 -3.05 -11.22 -12.23
CA GLY A 8 -3.87 -10.79 -13.36
C GLY A 8 -4.98 -11.77 -13.66
N GLU A 9 -5.86 -11.33 -14.53
CA GLU A 9 -6.95 -12.14 -15.06
C GLU A 9 -7.08 -11.88 -16.57
N MET A 10 -7.20 -12.92 -17.34
CA MET A 10 -7.39 -12.84 -18.78
C MET A 10 -8.65 -13.57 -19.19
N VAL A 11 -9.57 -12.85 -19.81
CA VAL A 11 -10.81 -13.42 -20.35
C VAL A 11 -10.65 -13.60 -21.86
N LEU A 12 -10.83 -14.83 -22.32
CA LEU A 12 -10.72 -15.22 -23.73
C LEU A 12 -12.05 -15.77 -24.22
N GLU A 13 -12.43 -15.41 -25.44
CA GLU A 13 -13.44 -16.13 -26.20
C GLU A 13 -12.74 -17.16 -27.10
N ASP A 14 -12.89 -18.44 -26.73
CA ASP A 14 -12.22 -19.55 -27.42
C ASP A 14 -13.21 -20.24 -28.38
N ALA A 15 -13.10 -19.93 -29.67
CA ALA A 15 -13.88 -20.52 -30.72
C ALA A 15 -13.17 -21.72 -31.41
N GLN A 16 -11.90 -21.96 -31.07
CA GLN A 16 -11.03 -22.98 -31.71
C GLN A 16 -10.65 -24.11 -30.76
N ASP A 17 -11.21 -24.13 -29.56
CA ASP A 17 -10.87 -25.08 -28.49
C ASP A 17 -9.36 -25.09 -28.14
N LEU A 18 -8.79 -23.88 -28.06
CA LEU A 18 -7.35 -23.66 -27.78
C LEU A 18 -6.94 -24.29 -26.44
N MET A 19 -7.85 -24.24 -25.45
CA MET A 19 -7.56 -24.81 -24.13
C MET A 19 -7.30 -26.31 -24.18
N THR A 20 -8.03 -27.05 -25.04
CA THR A 20 -7.84 -28.48 -25.22
C THR A 20 -6.66 -28.75 -26.15
N ASN A 21 -6.58 -28.04 -27.28
CA ASN A 21 -5.56 -28.29 -28.32
C ASN A 21 -4.15 -27.93 -27.81
N LEU A 22 -3.98 -26.90 -27.01
CA LEU A 22 -2.70 -26.49 -26.41
C LEU A 22 -2.43 -27.13 -25.05
N SER A 23 -3.38 -27.93 -24.52
CA SER A 23 -3.26 -28.58 -23.22
C SER A 23 -2.85 -27.62 -22.10
N ILE A 24 -3.53 -26.47 -22.01
CA ILE A 24 -3.23 -25.45 -21.00
C ILE A 24 -3.58 -25.98 -19.61
N VAL A 25 -2.56 -26.27 -18.82
CA VAL A 25 -2.67 -26.96 -17.52
C VAL A 25 -2.08 -26.20 -16.34
N GLY A 26 -1.65 -24.93 -16.54
CA GLY A 26 -1.10 -24.09 -15.48
C GLY A 26 0.44 -24.05 -15.43
N ARG A 27 1.10 -24.36 -16.53
CA ARG A 27 2.57 -24.24 -16.69
C ARG A 27 2.96 -23.13 -17.66
N GLU A 28 2.00 -22.67 -18.43
CA GLU A 28 2.17 -21.74 -19.52
C GLU A 28 2.52 -20.35 -19.01
N LYS A 29 3.38 -19.67 -19.78
CA LYS A 29 3.73 -18.28 -19.55
C LYS A 29 3.07 -17.41 -20.59
N ILE A 30 2.52 -16.30 -20.17
CA ILE A 30 1.91 -15.28 -21.02
C ILE A 30 2.76 -14.03 -20.92
N LEU A 31 3.29 -13.58 -22.03
CA LEU A 31 4.00 -12.31 -22.14
C LEU A 31 2.99 -11.23 -22.53
N VAL A 32 2.77 -10.28 -21.62
CA VAL A 32 1.92 -9.11 -21.85
C VAL A 32 2.81 -7.92 -22.17
N LYS A 33 2.58 -7.31 -23.35
CA LYS A 33 3.28 -6.11 -23.79
C LYS A 33 2.30 -4.97 -23.93
N PHE A 34 2.61 -3.83 -23.35
CA PHE A 34 1.78 -2.63 -23.43
C PHE A 34 2.62 -1.36 -23.33
N SER A 35 2.08 -0.27 -23.85
CA SER A 35 2.70 1.05 -23.77
C SER A 35 1.63 2.13 -23.73
N THR A 36 2.04 3.32 -23.37
CA THR A 36 1.23 4.54 -23.48
C THR A 36 2.01 5.53 -24.33
N PRO A 37 1.95 5.43 -25.67
CA PRO A 37 2.85 6.17 -26.59
C PRO A 37 2.85 7.69 -26.37
N ALA A 38 1.75 8.25 -25.87
CA ALA A 38 1.65 9.69 -25.57
C ALA A 38 2.51 10.16 -24.39
N ILE A 39 2.79 9.27 -23.42
CA ILE A 39 3.53 9.61 -22.21
C ILE A 39 4.88 8.90 -22.22
N ASP A 40 4.87 7.64 -22.63
CA ASP A 40 6.02 6.76 -22.61
C ASP A 40 5.99 5.84 -23.85
N PRO A 41 6.84 6.08 -24.84
CA PRO A 41 6.93 5.24 -26.04
C PRO A 41 7.53 3.86 -25.73
N GLU A 42 8.14 3.68 -24.57
CA GLU A 42 8.75 2.41 -24.19
C GLU A 42 7.69 1.33 -23.97
N ILE A 43 7.92 0.16 -24.57
CA ILE A 43 7.06 -1.00 -24.40
C ILE A 43 7.39 -1.64 -23.06
N ARG A 44 6.41 -1.68 -22.17
CA ARG A 44 6.49 -2.42 -20.91
C ARG A 44 6.12 -3.88 -21.15
N GLU A 45 6.92 -4.76 -20.59
CA GLU A 45 6.74 -6.21 -20.73
C GLU A 45 6.60 -6.83 -19.35
N ILE A 46 5.62 -7.71 -19.20
CA ILE A 46 5.48 -8.54 -18.01
C ILE A 46 5.19 -9.98 -18.40
N THR A 47 5.93 -10.91 -17.82
CA THR A 47 5.67 -12.33 -17.97
C THR A 47 4.88 -12.85 -16.78
N LEU A 48 3.70 -13.37 -17.06
CA LEU A 48 2.81 -13.95 -16.05
C LEU A 48 2.64 -15.44 -16.33
N ARG A 49 2.43 -16.22 -15.29
CA ARG A 49 2.17 -17.65 -15.35
C ARG A 49 0.69 -17.93 -15.18
N VAL A 50 0.15 -18.87 -15.94
CA VAL A 50 -1.22 -19.36 -15.75
C VAL A 50 -1.29 -20.16 -14.46
N ALA A 51 -2.07 -19.68 -13.49
CA ALA A 51 -2.24 -20.35 -12.20
C ALA A 51 -3.48 -21.25 -12.16
N GLY A 52 -4.41 -21.03 -13.06
CA GLY A 52 -5.63 -21.82 -13.13
C GLY A 52 -6.64 -21.27 -14.12
N GLN A 53 -7.59 -22.10 -14.45
CA GLN A 53 -8.73 -21.79 -15.30
C GLN A 53 -9.99 -21.71 -14.43
N LYS A 54 -10.73 -20.63 -14.57
CA LYS A 54 -11.98 -20.40 -13.84
C LYS A 54 -13.11 -20.19 -14.84
N ASN A 55 -14.23 -20.91 -14.62
CA ASN A 55 -15.47 -20.79 -15.39
C ASN A 55 -15.32 -20.94 -16.92
N LYS A 56 -15.72 -22.07 -17.40
CA LYS A 56 -15.95 -22.30 -18.82
C LYS A 56 -17.45 -22.18 -19.08
N ILE A 57 -17.88 -21.07 -19.67
CA ILE A 57 -19.28 -20.83 -19.97
C ILE A 57 -19.44 -20.93 -21.49
N SER A 58 -20.34 -21.80 -21.93
CA SER A 58 -20.75 -21.84 -23.35
C SER A 58 -21.97 -20.92 -23.50
N PRO A 59 -21.87 -19.82 -24.25
CA PRO A 59 -23.02 -18.98 -24.53
C PRO A 59 -24.08 -19.79 -25.30
N ASN A 60 -25.33 -19.62 -24.95
CA ASN A 60 -26.44 -20.26 -25.67
C ASN A 60 -26.37 -19.91 -27.16
N LYS A 61 -26.27 -20.95 -28.03
CA LYS A 61 -26.19 -20.88 -29.49
C LYS A 61 -24.79 -20.53 -30.10
N SER A 62 -23.75 -20.29 -29.33
CA SER A 62 -22.39 -20.14 -29.83
C SER A 62 -21.60 -21.43 -29.65
N ARG A 63 -20.70 -21.75 -30.57
CA ARG A 63 -19.70 -22.81 -30.41
C ARG A 63 -18.45 -22.35 -29.68
N ALA A 64 -18.39 -21.05 -29.32
CA ALA A 64 -17.29 -20.48 -28.57
C ALA A 64 -17.49 -20.64 -27.06
N TYR A 65 -16.39 -20.76 -26.33
CA TYR A 65 -16.36 -20.82 -24.86
C TYR A 65 -15.70 -19.55 -24.33
N ILE A 66 -16.26 -18.98 -23.26
CA ILE A 66 -15.58 -17.94 -22.50
C ILE A 66 -14.74 -18.61 -21.43
N VAL A 67 -13.45 -18.38 -21.49
CA VAL A 67 -12.46 -18.93 -20.57
C VAL A 67 -11.82 -17.79 -19.78
N ASN A 68 -11.81 -17.91 -18.47
CA ASN A 68 -11.14 -16.98 -17.60
C ASN A 68 -9.89 -17.63 -17.01
N LEU A 69 -8.72 -17.09 -17.34
CA LEU A 69 -7.42 -17.54 -16.85
C LEU A 69 -6.96 -16.63 -15.73
N ARG A 70 -6.63 -17.23 -14.58
CA ARG A 70 -5.95 -16.55 -13.49
C ARG A 70 -4.45 -16.54 -13.76
N LEU A 71 -3.85 -15.36 -13.70
CA LEU A 71 -2.43 -15.13 -13.95
C LEU A 71 -1.74 -14.68 -12.67
N ILE A 72 -0.51 -15.10 -12.49
CA ILE A 72 0.34 -14.72 -11.35
C ILE A 72 1.76 -14.43 -11.83
N SER A 73 2.48 -13.58 -11.10
CA SER A 73 3.90 -13.34 -11.38
C SER A 73 4.75 -14.59 -11.10
N GLU A 74 5.94 -14.64 -11.68
CA GLU A 74 6.89 -15.73 -11.45
C GLU A 74 7.33 -15.78 -9.98
N ASP A 75 7.49 -14.60 -9.34
CA ASP A 75 7.80 -14.48 -7.92
C ASP A 75 6.71 -15.10 -7.04
N TYR A 76 5.45 -14.83 -7.36
CA TYR A 76 4.33 -15.44 -6.63
C TYR A 76 4.33 -16.96 -6.77
N PHE A 77 4.52 -17.46 -8.02
CA PHE A 77 4.56 -18.89 -8.25
C PHE A 77 5.69 -19.55 -7.47
N THR A 78 6.90 -19.00 -7.56
CA THR A 78 8.08 -19.51 -6.86
C THR A 78 7.89 -19.48 -5.35
N ASN A 79 7.33 -18.40 -4.81
CA ASN A 79 7.00 -18.32 -3.38
C ASN A 79 6.07 -19.44 -2.94
N GLN A 80 5.06 -19.82 -3.75
CA GLN A 80 4.08 -20.86 -3.38
C GLN A 80 4.67 -22.27 -3.36
N ILE A 81 5.64 -22.55 -4.21
CA ILE A 81 6.27 -23.88 -4.32
C ILE A 81 7.50 -24.04 -3.41
N THR A 82 8.03 -22.94 -2.88
CA THR A 82 9.25 -22.93 -2.08
C THR A 82 8.90 -22.83 -0.59
N LYS A 83 9.44 -23.76 0.18
CA LYS A 83 9.46 -23.71 1.66
C LYS A 83 10.81 -24.19 2.14
N ASP A 84 11.36 -23.52 3.14
CA ASP A 84 12.63 -23.92 3.71
C ASP A 84 12.68 -23.71 5.22
N SER A 85 13.61 -24.43 5.85
CA SER A 85 13.97 -24.29 7.26
C SER A 85 15.37 -23.67 7.32
N VAL A 86 15.45 -22.39 7.62
CA VAL A 86 16.69 -21.62 7.50
C VAL A 86 16.86 -20.65 8.66
N SER A 87 18.10 -20.30 8.97
CA SER A 87 18.43 -19.27 9.93
C SER A 87 19.20 -18.14 9.26
N PHE A 88 18.83 -16.93 9.63
CA PHE A 88 19.51 -15.72 9.17
C PHE A 88 20.07 -14.92 10.33
N LYS A 89 21.20 -14.25 10.06
CA LYS A 89 21.81 -13.28 10.95
C LYS A 89 22.20 -12.04 10.15
N GLY A 90 21.88 -10.86 10.66
CA GLY A 90 22.25 -9.58 10.06
C GLY A 90 21.17 -8.52 10.22
N LYS A 91 21.38 -7.36 9.58
CA LYS A 91 20.39 -6.28 9.53
C LYS A 91 19.15 -6.72 8.77
N PRO A 92 17.95 -6.26 9.16
CA PRO A 92 16.69 -6.67 8.54
C PRO A 92 16.68 -6.56 7.01
N HIS A 93 17.09 -5.43 6.43
CA HIS A 93 17.13 -5.26 4.97
C HIS A 93 18.10 -6.23 4.28
N LYS A 94 19.23 -6.57 4.91
CA LYS A 94 20.19 -7.54 4.37
C LYS A 94 19.67 -8.98 4.42
N ILE A 95 18.87 -9.29 5.44
CA ILE A 95 18.19 -10.59 5.51
C ILE A 95 17.14 -10.69 4.41
N VAL A 96 16.34 -9.64 4.17
CA VAL A 96 15.36 -9.60 3.08
C VAL A 96 16.04 -9.73 1.71
N GLU A 97 17.15 -9.01 1.49
CA GLU A 97 17.98 -9.13 0.27
C GLU A 97 18.42 -10.57 0.03
N LYS A 98 18.89 -11.24 1.09
CA LYS A 98 19.32 -12.62 1.02
C LYS A 98 18.17 -13.58 0.73
N ILE A 99 17.03 -13.42 1.40
CA ILE A 99 15.84 -14.24 1.14
C ILE A 99 15.39 -14.09 -0.32
N VAL A 100 15.32 -12.85 -0.84
CA VAL A 100 14.92 -12.64 -2.23
C VAL A 100 15.94 -13.25 -3.18
N SER A 101 17.23 -13.00 -3.01
CA SER A 101 18.28 -13.52 -3.91
C SER A 101 18.39 -15.05 -3.91
N GLU A 102 18.07 -15.72 -2.81
CA GLU A 102 18.16 -17.18 -2.70
C GLU A 102 16.89 -17.89 -3.18
N TYR A 103 15.70 -17.27 -2.99
CA TYR A 103 14.44 -17.96 -3.14
C TYR A 103 13.49 -17.37 -4.19
N LEU A 104 13.67 -16.12 -4.61
CA LEU A 104 12.78 -15.46 -5.59
C LEU A 104 13.55 -15.04 -6.83
N PRO A 105 12.95 -15.19 -8.04
CA PRO A 105 13.61 -14.79 -9.29
C PRO A 105 13.64 -13.28 -9.54
N GLY A 106 12.81 -12.51 -8.84
CA GLY A 106 12.67 -11.07 -9.04
C GLY A 106 13.85 -10.27 -8.51
N ASN A 107 14.04 -9.10 -9.06
CA ASN A 107 15.08 -8.17 -8.60
C ASN A 107 14.52 -7.32 -7.43
N LEU A 108 15.22 -7.32 -6.30
CA LEU A 108 14.85 -6.53 -5.14
C LEU A 108 15.46 -5.13 -5.23
N GLN A 109 14.61 -4.14 -5.13
CA GLN A 109 14.99 -2.74 -4.98
C GLN A 109 14.94 -2.37 -3.49
N ILE A 110 16.11 -2.23 -2.87
CA ILE A 110 16.25 -1.71 -1.52
C ILE A 110 16.57 -0.22 -1.63
N ASN A 111 15.58 0.61 -1.41
CA ASN A 111 15.73 2.07 -1.43
C ASN A 111 16.05 2.64 -0.04
N GLU A 112 15.89 1.84 1.01
CA GLU A 112 16.01 2.27 2.39
C GLU A 112 16.70 1.22 3.24
N GLU A 113 17.70 1.66 4.03
CA GLU A 113 18.33 0.82 5.02
C GLU A 113 17.51 0.77 6.32
N THR A 114 17.51 -0.38 6.96
CA THR A 114 16.95 -0.52 8.31
C THR A 114 17.96 -0.08 9.36
N ALA A 115 17.47 0.22 10.57
CA ALA A 115 18.32 0.53 11.71
C ALA A 115 19.43 -0.53 11.92
N ASP A 116 20.49 -0.14 12.65
CA ASP A 116 21.72 -0.94 12.80
C ASP A 116 21.56 -2.19 13.67
N GLU A 117 20.37 -2.49 14.14
CA GLU A 117 20.07 -3.69 14.91
C GLU A 117 20.23 -4.96 14.07
N GLU A 118 20.99 -5.92 14.58
CA GLU A 118 21.16 -7.22 13.95
C GLU A 118 20.10 -8.21 14.46
N TYR A 119 19.40 -8.84 13.54
CA TYR A 119 18.46 -9.91 13.82
C TYR A 119 19.12 -11.28 13.71
N LYS A 120 18.76 -12.17 14.64
CA LYS A 120 19.01 -13.60 14.54
C LYS A 120 17.65 -14.30 14.51
N ILE A 121 17.28 -14.82 13.38
CA ILE A 121 15.96 -15.42 13.18
C ILE A 121 16.12 -16.83 12.65
N VAL A 122 15.31 -17.76 13.17
CA VAL A 122 15.17 -19.11 12.68
C VAL A 122 13.75 -19.27 12.11
N TYR A 123 13.65 -19.65 10.87
CA TYR A 123 12.39 -19.90 10.18
C TYR A 123 12.16 -21.39 10.02
N PRO A 124 11.14 -21.95 10.70
CA PRO A 124 10.80 -23.36 10.56
C PRO A 124 9.86 -23.56 9.36
N PHE A 125 10.38 -24.14 8.28
CA PHE A 125 9.63 -24.59 7.10
C PHE A 125 8.57 -23.60 6.61
N GLN A 126 9.00 -22.38 6.27
CA GLN A 126 8.14 -21.27 5.85
C GLN A 126 8.37 -20.87 4.38
N HIS A 127 7.35 -20.23 3.79
CA HIS A 127 7.49 -19.59 2.49
C HIS A 127 8.32 -18.31 2.58
N PRO A 128 9.07 -17.93 1.54
CA PRO A 128 9.90 -16.72 1.52
C PRO A 128 9.14 -15.44 1.93
N HIS A 129 7.93 -15.25 1.41
CA HIS A 129 7.12 -14.09 1.77
C HIS A 129 6.73 -14.08 3.26
N CYS A 130 6.45 -15.24 3.87
CA CYS A 130 6.15 -15.31 5.30
C CYS A 130 7.37 -14.92 6.14
N MET A 131 8.58 -15.31 5.71
CA MET A 131 9.83 -14.91 6.36
C MET A 131 10.01 -13.38 6.29
N ILE A 132 9.80 -12.79 5.12
CA ILE A 132 9.89 -11.33 4.92
C ILE A 132 8.84 -10.59 5.74
N THR A 133 7.61 -11.11 5.82
CA THR A 133 6.51 -10.48 6.59
C THR A 133 6.84 -10.35 8.06
N GLN A 134 7.51 -11.34 8.66
CA GLN A 134 7.93 -11.28 10.06
C GLN A 134 9.00 -10.19 10.29
N ILE A 135 9.87 -9.96 9.32
CA ILE A 135 10.87 -8.90 9.40
C ILE A 135 10.23 -7.53 9.22
N MET A 136 9.39 -7.36 8.18
CA MET A 136 8.86 -6.06 7.80
C MET A 136 7.97 -5.42 8.86
N THR A 137 7.29 -6.23 9.68
CA THR A 137 6.36 -5.73 10.71
C THR A 137 7.08 -4.96 11.81
N ASN A 138 8.32 -5.33 12.13
CA ASN A 138 9.05 -4.80 13.28
C ASN A 138 10.31 -4.01 12.89
N ALA A 139 10.69 -4.02 11.61
CA ALA A 139 11.85 -3.28 11.14
C ALA A 139 11.61 -1.77 11.25
N THR A 140 12.66 -1.04 11.63
CA THR A 140 12.69 0.41 11.76
C THR A 140 13.66 1.01 10.75
N PRO A 141 13.40 2.18 10.17
CA PRO A 141 14.31 2.83 9.23
C PRO A 141 15.53 3.41 9.95
N LYS A 142 16.69 3.44 9.27
CA LYS A 142 17.95 3.94 9.82
C LYS A 142 17.95 5.46 10.00
N ASP A 143 17.42 6.19 9.03
CA ASP A 143 17.53 7.65 8.93
C ASP A 143 16.32 8.38 9.55
N SER A 144 15.64 7.77 10.51
CA SER A 144 14.52 8.40 11.20
C SER A 144 14.99 9.06 12.50
N GLU A 145 14.59 10.32 12.71
CA GLU A 145 14.80 11.02 13.99
C GLU A 145 14.09 10.32 15.16
N ASP A 146 13.08 9.49 14.83
CA ASP A 146 12.23 8.78 15.79
C ASP A 146 11.98 7.35 15.27
N SER A 147 13.06 6.55 15.21
CA SER A 147 13.09 5.26 14.52
C SER A 147 12.00 4.28 15.01
N GLU A 148 11.65 4.30 16.29
CA GLU A 148 10.61 3.45 16.86
C GLU A 148 9.23 3.84 16.34
N ASN A 149 8.93 5.14 16.27
CA ASN A 149 7.65 5.67 15.79
C ASN A 149 7.44 5.42 14.28
N ASP A 150 8.52 5.27 13.52
CA ASP A 150 8.48 4.98 12.09
C ASP A 150 8.58 3.48 11.77
N ALA A 151 8.33 2.59 12.76
CA ALA A 151 8.32 1.16 12.55
C ALA A 151 7.28 0.71 11.50
N GLY A 152 7.68 -0.28 10.71
CA GLY A 152 6.86 -0.91 9.67
C GLY A 152 7.40 -0.67 8.26
N PHE A 153 7.68 -1.77 7.59
CA PHE A 153 8.08 -1.81 6.19
C PHE A 153 6.99 -2.49 5.37
N LEU A 154 7.00 -2.23 4.07
CA LEU A 154 6.15 -2.85 3.08
C LEU A 154 7.01 -3.66 2.12
N PHE A 155 6.50 -4.82 1.72
CA PHE A 155 7.07 -5.64 0.66
C PHE A 155 6.03 -5.85 -0.43
N TYR A 156 6.34 -5.39 -1.65
CA TYR A 156 5.41 -5.45 -2.77
C TYR A 156 6.14 -5.47 -4.11
N GLU A 157 5.49 -6.10 -5.09
CA GLU A 157 5.98 -6.20 -6.46
C GLU A 157 5.39 -5.09 -7.33
N THR A 158 6.23 -4.51 -8.19
CA THR A 158 5.84 -3.56 -9.25
C THR A 158 6.38 -4.06 -10.59
N LEU A 159 6.07 -3.38 -11.68
CA LEU A 159 6.65 -3.69 -13.00
C LEU A 159 8.18 -3.56 -13.02
N ASP A 160 8.76 -2.80 -12.08
CA ASP A 160 10.21 -2.57 -12.01
C ASP A 160 10.90 -3.56 -11.07
N GLY A 161 10.15 -4.45 -10.40
CA GLY A 161 10.64 -5.48 -9.48
C GLY A 161 10.03 -5.44 -8.08
N LEU A 162 10.66 -6.18 -7.16
CA LEU A 162 10.27 -6.27 -5.77
C LEU A 162 10.78 -5.05 -4.98
N ASN A 163 9.95 -4.50 -4.11
CA ASN A 163 10.27 -3.32 -3.31
C ASN A 163 10.21 -3.65 -1.82
N PHE A 164 11.17 -3.12 -1.06
CA PHE A 164 11.17 -3.17 0.40
C PHE A 164 11.39 -1.76 0.94
N ARG A 165 10.33 -1.12 1.46
CA ARG A 165 10.32 0.31 1.81
C ARG A 165 9.61 0.58 3.12
N CYS A 166 10.14 1.56 3.87
CA CYS A 166 9.48 2.07 5.06
C CYS A 166 8.19 2.80 4.68
N PHE A 167 7.13 2.42 5.37
CA PHE A 167 5.80 2.95 5.16
C PHE A 167 5.71 4.49 5.32
N ASN A 168 6.25 5.02 6.40
CA ASN A 168 6.17 6.45 6.68
C ASN A 168 7.01 7.31 5.72
N ASN A 169 8.10 6.75 5.19
CA ASN A 169 8.96 7.46 4.25
C ASN A 169 8.30 7.63 2.88
N LEU A 170 7.42 6.69 2.48
CA LEU A 170 6.64 6.85 1.24
C LEU A 170 5.80 8.13 1.24
N PHE A 171 5.24 8.53 2.39
CA PHE A 171 4.45 9.76 2.50
C PHE A 171 5.28 11.06 2.53
N LYS A 172 6.59 10.93 2.76
CA LYS A 172 7.51 12.09 2.76
C LYS A 172 7.97 12.47 1.35
N GLU A 173 7.74 11.59 0.35
CA GLU A 173 8.14 11.84 -1.03
C GLU A 173 7.32 12.95 -1.69
N ASP A 174 7.92 13.61 -2.66
CA ASP A 174 7.22 14.62 -3.46
C ASP A 174 6.32 13.95 -4.50
N PRO A 175 5.13 14.52 -4.75
CA PRO A 175 4.24 14.02 -5.78
C PRO A 175 4.86 14.13 -7.17
N ILE A 176 4.81 13.03 -7.92
CA ILE A 176 5.37 12.98 -9.29
C ILE A 176 4.35 13.35 -10.36
N TYR A 177 3.05 13.17 -10.08
CA TYR A 177 1.97 13.49 -11.01
C TYR A 177 0.83 14.22 -10.29
N THR A 178 0.08 15.02 -11.07
CA THR A 178 -1.14 15.69 -10.60
C THR A 178 -2.32 15.20 -11.42
N PHE A 179 -3.29 14.57 -10.74
CA PHE A 179 -4.56 14.18 -11.33
C PHE A 179 -5.63 15.21 -11.00
N THR A 180 -6.44 15.56 -11.99
CA THR A 180 -7.49 16.57 -11.81
C THR A 180 -8.83 16.02 -12.28
N ASN A 181 -9.86 16.22 -11.45
CA ASN A 181 -11.24 16.01 -11.87
C ASN A 181 -11.77 17.35 -12.39
N ALA A 182 -11.72 17.54 -13.68
CA ALA A 182 -12.27 18.72 -14.32
C ALA A 182 -13.44 18.35 -15.23
N ASN A 183 -14.54 19.10 -15.11
CA ASN A 183 -15.70 18.89 -15.96
C ASN A 183 -15.49 19.39 -17.40
N THR A 184 -14.41 20.15 -17.64
CA THR A 184 -14.11 20.72 -18.95
C THR A 184 -12.60 20.81 -19.15
N ILE A 185 -12.09 20.08 -20.12
CA ILE A 185 -10.71 20.20 -20.58
C ILE A 185 -10.65 21.43 -21.51
N ARG A 186 -9.79 22.39 -21.19
CA ARG A 186 -9.46 23.49 -22.09
C ARG A 186 -8.03 23.30 -22.52
N ALA A 187 -7.82 22.63 -23.65
CA ALA A 187 -6.52 22.47 -24.26
C ALA A 187 -6.32 23.53 -25.35
N SER A 188 -5.06 23.86 -25.61
CA SER A 188 -4.67 24.81 -26.67
C SER A 188 -4.41 24.12 -28.01
N SER A 189 -4.22 22.81 -28.01
CA SER A 189 -4.00 21.97 -29.20
C SER A 189 -4.50 20.55 -28.98
N ASP A 190 -4.70 19.78 -30.05
CA ASP A 190 -5.14 18.38 -30.00
C ASP A 190 -4.11 17.48 -29.29
N GLU A 191 -2.82 17.75 -29.44
CA GLU A 191 -1.74 17.01 -28.77
C GLU A 191 -1.72 17.31 -27.26
N ASP A 192 -1.90 18.57 -26.87
CA ASP A 192 -2.03 18.98 -25.47
C ASP A 192 -3.29 18.37 -24.83
N GLU A 193 -4.40 18.30 -25.58
CA GLU A 193 -5.63 17.69 -25.12
C GLU A 193 -5.44 16.21 -24.81
N PHE A 194 -4.73 15.49 -25.66
CA PHE A 194 -4.44 14.07 -25.47
C PHE A 194 -3.50 13.83 -24.27
N LEU A 195 -2.41 14.60 -24.14
CA LEU A 195 -1.52 14.55 -22.98
C LEU A 195 -2.27 14.88 -21.68
N MET A 196 -3.08 15.95 -21.70
CA MET A 196 -3.87 16.34 -20.54
C MET A 196 -4.92 15.25 -20.19
N SER A 197 -5.52 14.59 -21.18
CA SER A 197 -6.53 13.55 -20.94
C SER A 197 -6.01 12.40 -20.07
N THR A 198 -4.72 12.09 -20.15
CA THR A 198 -4.07 11.02 -19.32
C THR A 198 -3.96 11.38 -17.84
N PHE A 199 -4.00 12.67 -17.50
CA PHE A 199 -3.98 13.17 -16.12
C PHE A 199 -5.35 13.62 -15.62
N PHE A 200 -6.40 13.52 -16.47
CA PHE A 200 -7.77 13.75 -16.05
C PHE A 200 -8.42 12.47 -15.58
N THR A 201 -9.16 12.57 -14.49
CA THR A 201 -9.88 11.44 -13.95
C THR A 201 -11.25 11.34 -14.61
N GLU A 202 -11.51 10.19 -15.28
CA GLU A 202 -12.84 9.88 -15.85
C GLU A 202 -13.86 9.64 -14.73
N LYS A 203 -13.41 9.04 -13.63
CA LYS A 203 -14.25 8.70 -12.49
C LYS A 203 -13.47 8.80 -11.19
N ILE A 204 -14.09 9.36 -10.17
CA ILE A 204 -13.57 9.35 -8.79
C ILE A 204 -14.62 8.70 -7.89
N THR A 205 -14.19 7.76 -7.07
CA THR A 205 -15.01 7.09 -6.08
C THR A 205 -14.33 7.11 -4.74
N PHE A 206 -14.87 7.83 -3.76
CA PHE A 206 -14.43 7.75 -2.37
C PHE A 206 -15.03 6.48 -1.76
N LYS A 207 -14.19 5.50 -1.42
CA LYS A 207 -14.62 4.21 -0.89
C LYS A 207 -14.81 4.25 0.62
N ASP A 208 -13.81 4.75 1.32
CA ASP A 208 -13.86 4.86 2.77
C ASP A 208 -13.28 6.20 3.19
N THR A 209 -13.88 6.82 4.18
CA THR A 209 -13.46 8.11 4.70
C THR A 209 -13.62 8.09 6.20
N SER A 210 -12.49 8.08 6.92
CA SER A 210 -12.45 8.25 8.39
C SER A 210 -13.34 7.27 9.15
N ASN A 211 -13.15 5.97 8.94
CA ASN A 211 -13.87 4.94 9.71
C ASN A 211 -13.27 4.83 11.13
N ARG A 212 -13.66 5.76 12.00
CA ARG A 212 -13.14 5.89 13.37
C ARG A 212 -13.38 4.66 14.23
N VAL A 213 -14.55 4.04 14.09
CA VAL A 213 -14.90 2.84 14.88
C VAL A 213 -13.90 1.72 14.58
N LYS A 214 -13.67 1.45 13.29
CA LYS A 214 -12.71 0.43 12.86
C LYS A 214 -11.27 0.75 13.29
N GLN A 215 -10.88 2.03 13.24
CA GLN A 215 -9.55 2.46 13.71
C GLN A 215 -9.39 2.27 15.21
N ILE A 216 -10.42 2.58 16.01
CA ILE A 216 -10.43 2.37 17.46
C ILE A 216 -10.35 0.87 17.76
N GLU A 217 -11.18 0.03 17.13
CA GLU A 217 -11.19 -1.43 17.29
C GLU A 217 -9.84 -2.05 16.93
N ASN A 218 -9.16 -1.52 15.93
CA ASN A 218 -7.82 -1.95 15.55
C ASN A 218 -6.71 -1.44 16.48
N GLY A 219 -7.03 -0.60 17.46
CA GLY A 219 -6.06 -0.07 18.41
C GLY A 219 -5.14 1.00 17.82
N ALA A 220 -5.60 1.73 16.80
CA ALA A 220 -4.82 2.78 16.15
C ALA A 220 -4.43 3.92 17.08
N PHE A 221 -5.28 4.22 18.07
CA PHE A 221 -5.11 5.33 19.01
C PHE A 221 -4.61 4.90 20.37
N ALA A 222 -4.97 3.67 20.81
CA ALA A 222 -4.50 3.11 22.06
C ALA A 222 -4.40 1.58 21.95
N SER A 223 -3.24 1.06 22.27
CA SER A 223 -2.98 -0.38 22.27
C SER A 223 -1.99 -0.75 23.37
N ARG A 224 -1.94 -2.02 23.70
CA ARG A 224 -1.04 -2.54 24.71
C ARG A 224 -0.35 -3.79 24.19
N THR A 225 0.95 -3.89 24.38
CA THR A 225 1.71 -5.10 24.10
C THR A 225 2.19 -5.71 25.40
N TYR A 226 1.86 -6.98 25.61
CA TYR A 226 2.48 -7.79 26.64
C TYR A 226 3.63 -8.58 26.04
N PHE A 227 4.73 -8.62 26.74
CA PHE A 227 5.83 -9.50 26.38
C PHE A 227 6.10 -10.51 27.51
N HIS A 228 6.53 -11.70 27.12
CA HIS A 228 6.96 -12.73 28.04
C HIS A 228 8.28 -13.31 27.56
N ASP A 229 9.30 -13.22 28.40
CA ASP A 229 10.61 -13.81 28.16
C ASP A 229 10.66 -15.20 28.83
N LEU A 230 10.68 -16.24 27.99
CA LEU A 230 10.70 -17.62 28.46
C LEU A 230 12.03 -18.00 29.13
N SER A 231 13.12 -17.31 28.82
CA SER A 231 14.45 -17.60 29.35
C SER A 231 14.68 -16.98 30.73
N THR A 232 14.28 -15.73 30.92
CA THR A 232 14.38 -15.03 32.20
C THR A 232 13.14 -15.17 33.09
N LYS A 233 12.03 -15.67 32.52
CA LYS A 233 10.69 -15.74 33.13
C LYS A 233 10.13 -14.36 33.50
N GLU A 234 10.65 -13.32 32.87
CA GLU A 234 10.14 -11.97 32.99
C GLU A 234 8.94 -11.76 32.07
N TRP A 235 8.02 -10.99 32.56
CA TRP A 235 6.93 -10.48 31.73
C TRP A 235 6.75 -9.00 32.00
N GLY A 236 6.23 -8.28 31.03
CA GLY A 236 5.96 -6.85 31.16
C GLY A 236 4.96 -6.37 30.12
N GLU A 237 4.68 -5.09 30.17
CA GLU A 237 3.76 -4.45 29.26
C GLU A 237 4.28 -3.13 28.72
N LYS A 238 3.94 -2.80 27.48
CA LYS A 238 4.11 -1.48 26.88
C LYS A 238 2.76 -0.97 26.44
N THR A 239 2.36 0.18 26.93
CA THR A 239 1.13 0.86 26.49
C THR A 239 1.49 1.94 25.49
N PHE A 240 0.71 2.03 24.43
CA PHE A 240 0.80 3.06 23.39
C PHE A 240 -0.41 3.98 23.48
N ASP A 241 -0.15 5.28 23.50
CA ASP A 241 -1.13 6.34 23.39
C ASP A 241 -0.74 7.29 22.26
N TYR A 242 -1.58 7.35 21.23
CA TYR A 242 -1.32 8.15 20.04
C TYR A 242 -1.07 9.63 20.33
N SER A 243 -1.79 10.20 21.30
CA SER A 243 -1.70 11.62 21.63
C SER A 243 -0.40 11.97 22.35
N ALA A 244 0.08 11.05 23.19
CA ALA A 244 1.32 11.22 23.97
C ALA A 244 2.56 10.89 23.12
N ASP A 245 2.51 9.76 22.39
CA ASP A 245 3.67 9.17 21.75
C ASP A 245 3.97 9.76 20.35
N ASN A 246 2.99 10.37 19.69
CA ASN A 246 3.14 10.93 18.33
C ASN A 246 3.36 12.46 18.29
N LYS A 247 3.97 13.06 19.29
CA LYS A 247 4.26 14.51 19.32
C LYS A 247 5.09 14.99 18.12
N VAL A 248 5.95 14.15 17.58
CA VAL A 248 6.85 14.46 16.46
C VAL A 248 6.11 14.42 15.11
N LYS A 249 5.14 13.53 14.93
CA LYS A 249 4.38 13.41 13.66
C LYS A 249 3.51 14.63 13.34
N LYS A 250 3.20 15.47 14.32
CA LYS A 250 2.53 16.76 14.08
C LYS A 250 3.33 17.70 13.19
N LYS A 251 4.65 17.48 13.04
CA LYS A 251 5.53 18.34 12.21
C LYS A 251 5.62 17.90 10.75
N SER A 252 5.34 16.64 10.44
CA SER A 252 5.48 16.12 9.06
C SER A 252 4.20 16.26 8.23
N SER A 253 3.05 16.50 8.84
CA SER A 253 1.81 16.74 8.12
C SER A 253 1.68 18.24 7.83
N GLU A 254 1.85 18.64 6.58
CA GLU A 254 1.52 19.99 6.12
C GLU A 254 0.04 20.32 6.39
N GLY A 255 -0.29 20.69 7.61
CA GLY A 255 -1.61 21.19 7.98
C GLY A 255 -2.75 20.17 8.08
N GLY A 256 -2.49 18.87 7.98
CA GLY A 256 -3.49 17.84 8.17
C GLY A 256 -3.92 17.72 9.63
N MET A 257 -5.22 17.55 9.87
CA MET A 257 -5.76 17.35 11.19
C MET A 257 -5.63 15.88 11.57
N PHE A 258 -4.85 15.58 12.62
CA PHE A 258 -4.89 14.24 13.20
C PHE A 258 -6.29 13.96 13.74
N PRO A 259 -6.76 12.73 13.59
CA PRO A 259 -8.06 12.36 14.12
C PRO A 259 -8.08 12.48 15.63
N VAL A 260 -8.65 13.56 16.15
CA VAL A 260 -8.98 13.70 17.55
C VAL A 260 -10.28 12.95 17.79
N ILE A 261 -10.28 12.01 18.73
CA ILE A 261 -11.46 11.18 19.01
C ILE A 261 -12.57 12.03 19.61
N SER A 262 -12.22 12.95 20.50
CA SER A 262 -13.14 13.99 21.02
C SER A 262 -12.33 15.03 21.80
N ASP A 263 -12.75 16.30 21.72
CA ASP A 263 -12.12 17.39 22.49
C ASP A 263 -12.33 17.27 24.02
N ASN A 264 -13.24 16.40 24.47
CA ASN A 264 -13.66 16.24 25.86
C ASN A 264 -13.35 14.86 26.46
N GLN A 265 -12.66 13.97 25.73
CA GLN A 265 -12.25 12.69 26.31
C GLN A 265 -10.89 12.81 27.01
N PRO A 266 -10.75 12.22 28.19
CA PRO A 266 -9.46 12.14 28.85
C PRO A 266 -8.45 11.46 27.94
N GLU A 267 -7.18 11.85 28.02
CA GLU A 267 -6.05 11.38 27.21
C GLU A 267 -5.86 9.86 27.21
N ASN A 268 -6.48 9.14 28.12
CA ASN A 268 -6.52 7.69 28.20
C ASN A 268 -7.72 7.14 27.44
N THR A 269 -7.58 6.93 26.18
CA THR A 269 -8.50 6.08 25.41
C THR A 269 -8.43 4.66 25.95
N ASN A 270 -9.60 4.05 26.20
CA ASN A 270 -9.65 2.65 26.60
C ASN A 270 -8.89 1.79 25.59
N ILE A 271 -7.99 0.95 26.10
CA ILE A 271 -7.20 0.04 25.28
C ILE A 271 -8.16 -0.96 24.61
N GLN A 272 -8.21 -0.94 23.27
CA GLN A 272 -9.07 -1.83 22.48
C GLN A 272 -8.31 -3.00 21.87
N LYS A 273 -6.99 -2.87 21.72
CA LYS A 273 -6.15 -3.89 21.11
C LYS A 273 -5.03 -4.30 22.04
N VAL A 274 -4.86 -5.59 22.17
CA VAL A 274 -3.78 -6.19 22.98
C VAL A 274 -2.98 -7.13 22.11
N PHE A 275 -1.65 -6.97 22.14
CA PHE A 275 -0.70 -7.83 21.47
C PHE A 275 0.07 -8.65 22.49
N PHE A 276 0.48 -9.85 22.09
CA PHE A 276 1.40 -10.70 22.85
C PHE A 276 2.63 -10.98 22.01
N THR A 277 3.79 -10.60 22.51
CA THR A 277 5.05 -10.79 21.82
C THR A 277 5.99 -11.64 22.69
N PRO A 278 6.44 -12.82 22.21
CA PRO A 278 7.46 -13.57 22.93
C PRO A 278 8.79 -12.83 22.87
N ARG A 279 9.53 -12.87 23.99
CA ARG A 279 10.89 -12.34 24.10
C ARG A 279 11.85 -13.49 24.40
N HIS A 280 13.06 -13.44 23.88
CA HIS A 280 14.06 -14.49 24.05
C HIS A 280 15.46 -13.89 24.26
N THR A 281 15.72 -13.36 25.45
CA THR A 281 16.94 -12.62 25.77
C THR A 281 18.21 -13.50 25.74
N ASN A 282 18.13 -14.73 26.22
CA ASN A 282 19.31 -15.57 26.45
C ASN A 282 19.63 -16.61 25.36
N ILE A 283 18.73 -16.84 24.41
CA ILE A 283 18.95 -17.83 23.34
C ILE A 283 20.01 -17.34 22.35
N GLN A 284 20.26 -16.05 22.30
CA GLN A 284 21.07 -15.42 21.26
C GLN A 284 22.42 -14.86 21.74
N GLY A 285 22.73 -14.91 23.08
CA GLY A 285 23.95 -14.39 23.68
C GLY A 285 23.85 -12.88 23.99
N GLU A 286 24.77 -12.42 24.89
CA GLU A 286 24.72 -11.05 25.42
C GLU A 286 24.89 -9.92 24.39
N ASP A 287 25.45 -10.22 23.22
CA ASP A 287 25.72 -9.22 22.16
C ASP A 287 24.55 -8.96 21.21
N TYR A 288 23.40 -9.63 21.41
CA TYR A 288 22.27 -9.56 20.46
C TYR A 288 21.00 -9.05 21.11
N LYS A 289 20.76 -7.76 20.95
CA LYS A 289 19.50 -7.09 21.34
C LYS A 289 18.37 -7.27 20.32
N ALA A 290 18.61 -7.98 19.27
CA ALA A 290 17.93 -7.87 17.99
C ALA A 290 16.44 -8.23 17.96
N ASN A 291 15.96 -9.16 18.73
CA ASN A 291 14.53 -9.51 18.72
C ASN A 291 13.85 -9.16 20.04
N GLU A 292 14.56 -8.47 20.91
CA GLU A 292 14.08 -8.20 22.24
C GLU A 292 13.07 -7.07 22.29
N ASN A 293 13.14 -6.15 21.32
CA ASN A 293 12.38 -4.90 21.34
C ASN A 293 11.15 -4.90 20.40
N HIS A 294 10.76 -6.02 19.84
CA HIS A 294 9.54 -6.10 19.02
C HIS A 294 8.30 -5.63 19.76
N TYR A 295 8.25 -5.79 21.08
CA TYR A 295 7.14 -5.29 21.88
C TYR A 295 7.07 -3.75 21.91
N GLU A 296 8.15 -3.05 21.65
CA GLU A 296 8.21 -1.58 21.60
C GLU A 296 7.66 -1.08 20.26
N THR A 297 8.01 -1.74 19.17
CA THR A 297 7.68 -1.30 17.79
C THR A 297 6.31 -1.78 17.30
N THR A 298 5.80 -2.90 17.81
CA THR A 298 4.54 -3.52 17.37
C THR A 298 3.35 -2.56 17.46
N ASN A 299 3.24 -1.79 18.53
CA ASN A 299 2.15 -0.83 18.72
C ASN A 299 2.22 0.29 17.69
N PHE A 300 3.41 0.84 17.42
CA PHE A 300 3.61 1.90 16.44
C PHE A 300 3.32 1.41 15.02
N ALA A 301 3.84 0.25 14.65
CA ALA A 301 3.58 -0.35 13.34
C ALA A 301 2.07 -0.60 13.13
N ASN A 302 1.37 -1.12 14.14
CA ASN A 302 -0.07 -1.31 14.07
C ASN A 302 -0.83 0.01 13.94
N SER A 303 -0.47 1.04 14.71
CA SER A 303 -1.07 2.38 14.62
C SER A 303 -0.87 2.96 13.21
N ASN A 304 0.35 2.93 12.69
CA ASN A 304 0.68 3.42 11.37
C ASN A 304 -0.16 2.74 10.29
N LEU A 305 -0.21 1.40 10.29
CA LEU A 305 -0.98 0.61 9.32
C LEU A 305 -2.49 0.84 9.44
N SER A 306 -3.01 1.03 10.65
CA SER A 306 -4.45 1.25 10.88
C SER A 306 -4.90 2.65 10.46
N LEU A 307 -4.03 3.64 10.55
CA LEU A 307 -4.31 5.02 10.14
C LEU A 307 -4.07 5.27 8.65
N TYR A 308 -3.38 4.37 7.99
CA TYR A 308 -3.02 4.47 6.58
C TYR A 308 -4.21 4.65 5.64
N ASN A 309 -5.31 3.98 5.91
CA ASN A 309 -6.54 4.03 5.13
C ASN A 309 -7.57 5.01 5.71
N ASP A 310 -7.15 6.15 6.25
CA ASP A 310 -8.13 7.13 6.72
C ASP A 310 -9.01 7.64 5.57
N THR A 311 -8.44 7.80 4.40
CA THR A 311 -9.17 8.11 3.18
C THR A 311 -8.69 7.23 2.04
N GLU A 312 -9.60 6.45 1.46
CA GLU A 312 -9.37 5.64 0.26
C GLU A 312 -10.20 6.15 -0.90
N VAL A 313 -9.52 6.44 -2.02
CA VAL A 313 -10.13 6.97 -3.25
C VAL A 313 -9.72 6.10 -4.41
N GLU A 314 -10.67 5.66 -5.21
CA GLU A 314 -10.41 5.00 -6.49
C GLU A 314 -10.64 6.00 -7.62
N ILE A 315 -9.64 6.17 -8.47
CA ILE A 315 -9.73 6.96 -9.69
C ILE A 315 -9.61 6.05 -10.92
N ALA A 316 -10.37 6.37 -11.96
CA ALA A 316 -10.23 5.77 -13.28
C ALA A 316 -9.65 6.83 -14.22
N ILE A 317 -8.57 6.47 -14.91
CA ILE A 317 -7.88 7.33 -15.87
C ILE A 317 -7.64 6.57 -17.18
N SER A 318 -7.29 7.27 -18.22
CA SER A 318 -6.75 6.67 -19.44
C SER A 318 -5.50 5.86 -19.12
N GLY A 319 -5.16 4.87 -19.94
CA GLY A 319 -4.02 3.98 -19.70
C GLY A 319 -2.73 4.75 -19.45
N ASN A 320 -2.06 4.43 -18.34
CA ASN A 320 -0.78 5.03 -17.97
C ASN A 320 0.19 3.93 -17.50
N SER A 321 1.23 3.68 -18.33
CA SER A 321 2.24 2.65 -18.10
C SER A 321 3.35 3.06 -17.11
N LEU A 322 3.44 4.34 -16.74
CA LEU A 322 4.48 4.87 -15.86
C LEU A 322 4.16 4.77 -14.37
N LEU A 323 2.88 4.62 -14.02
CA LEU A 323 2.47 4.60 -12.62
C LEU A 323 2.95 3.33 -11.90
N ARG A 324 3.39 3.53 -10.66
CA ARG A 324 3.78 2.44 -9.75
C ARG A 324 3.12 2.59 -8.39
N ALA A 325 2.79 1.47 -7.77
CA ALA A 325 2.42 1.46 -6.36
C ALA A 325 3.59 1.99 -5.51
N GLY A 326 3.28 2.74 -4.47
CA GLY A 326 4.28 3.40 -3.63
C GLY A 326 4.71 4.80 -4.09
N GLN A 327 4.20 5.31 -5.20
CA GLN A 327 4.45 6.69 -5.64
C GLN A 327 3.46 7.67 -5.04
N MET A 328 3.93 8.88 -4.75
CA MET A 328 3.09 9.99 -4.31
C MET A 328 2.54 10.77 -5.51
N VAL A 329 1.28 11.17 -5.42
CA VAL A 329 0.58 11.95 -6.44
C VAL A 329 -0.26 13.05 -5.80
N THR A 330 -0.57 14.09 -6.55
CA THR A 330 -1.55 15.10 -6.15
C THR A 330 -2.88 14.81 -6.83
N LEU A 331 -3.96 14.84 -6.07
CA LEU A 331 -5.33 14.74 -6.59
C LEU A 331 -6.06 16.06 -6.37
N ASN A 332 -6.56 16.67 -7.44
CA ASN A 332 -7.38 17.87 -7.41
C ASN A 332 -8.84 17.49 -7.69
N VAL A 333 -9.71 17.69 -6.71
CA VAL A 333 -11.14 17.42 -6.80
C VAL A 333 -11.90 18.74 -6.85
N THR A 334 -12.70 18.96 -7.88
CA THR A 334 -13.50 20.18 -8.02
C THR A 334 -14.61 20.26 -6.97
N LYS A 335 -14.97 21.48 -6.57
CA LYS A 335 -16.10 21.74 -5.69
C LYS A 335 -17.41 21.51 -6.44
N ASN A 336 -18.39 20.93 -5.76
CA ASN A 336 -19.77 20.81 -6.25
C ASN A 336 -20.62 21.99 -5.77
N GLU A 337 -20.11 23.22 -5.91
CA GLU A 337 -20.79 24.45 -5.50
C GLU A 337 -21.23 25.26 -6.72
N PRO A 338 -22.28 26.11 -6.59
CA PRO A 338 -22.64 27.03 -7.66
C PRO A 338 -21.50 27.99 -8.00
N ASP A 339 -21.30 28.30 -9.29
CA ASP A 339 -20.21 29.11 -9.82
C ASP A 339 -19.97 30.43 -9.07
N LYS A 340 -21.03 31.07 -8.57
CA LYS A 340 -20.93 32.32 -7.77
C LYS A 340 -20.12 32.15 -6.50
N LYS A 341 -20.27 31.03 -5.79
CA LYS A 341 -19.52 30.75 -4.55
C LYS A 341 -18.06 30.36 -4.84
N ILE A 342 -17.81 29.72 -5.97
CA ILE A 342 -16.47 29.38 -6.42
C ILE A 342 -15.65 30.65 -6.68
N ILE A 343 -16.26 31.64 -7.37
CA ILE A 343 -15.62 32.93 -7.65
C ILE A 343 -15.28 33.67 -6.35
N GLU A 344 -16.16 33.64 -5.36
CA GLU A 344 -15.92 34.27 -4.06
C GLU A 344 -14.81 33.59 -3.24
N SER A 345 -14.65 32.27 -3.36
CA SER A 345 -13.65 31.50 -2.59
C SER A 345 -12.25 31.52 -3.20
N GLY A 346 -12.13 31.95 -4.45
CA GLY A 346 -10.82 32.02 -5.16
C GLY A 346 -10.16 30.66 -5.45
N SER A 347 -10.83 29.54 -5.20
CA SER A 347 -10.33 28.20 -5.49
C SER A 347 -11.46 27.30 -5.97
N ASP A 348 -11.24 26.68 -7.12
CA ASP A 348 -12.20 25.73 -7.75
C ASP A 348 -12.13 24.33 -7.12
N PHE A 349 -11.12 24.07 -6.28
CA PHE A 349 -10.87 22.76 -5.71
C PHE A 349 -11.38 22.62 -4.27
N ASN A 350 -11.88 21.44 -3.96
CA ASN A 350 -12.30 21.07 -2.61
C ASN A 350 -11.06 20.79 -1.76
N GLU A 351 -10.75 21.68 -0.82
CA GLU A 351 -9.55 21.60 0.02
C GLU A 351 -9.50 20.34 0.93
N GLU A 352 -10.66 19.81 1.33
CA GLU A 352 -10.75 18.61 2.14
C GLU A 352 -10.42 17.34 1.36
N LYS A 353 -10.82 17.29 0.08
CA LYS A 353 -10.68 16.11 -0.77
C LYS A 353 -9.44 16.17 -1.66
N SER A 354 -8.93 17.36 -1.95
CA SER A 354 -7.72 17.56 -2.74
C SER A 354 -6.46 17.46 -1.89
N GLY A 355 -5.33 17.20 -2.52
CA GLY A 355 -4.01 17.15 -1.87
C GLY A 355 -3.17 15.94 -2.26
N LYS A 356 -2.15 15.66 -1.46
CA LYS A 356 -1.20 14.57 -1.67
C LYS A 356 -1.81 13.22 -1.28
N TYR A 357 -1.63 12.23 -2.13
CA TYR A 357 -2.07 10.85 -1.94
C TYR A 357 -0.96 9.89 -2.32
N LEU A 358 -0.93 8.73 -1.66
CA LEU A 358 -0.05 7.61 -2.00
C LEU A 358 -0.80 6.61 -2.87
N ILE A 359 -0.19 6.14 -3.94
CA ILE A 359 -0.73 5.05 -4.76
C ILE A 359 -0.55 3.73 -4.01
N SER A 360 -1.66 3.11 -3.57
CA SER A 360 -1.64 1.83 -2.87
C SER A 360 -1.79 0.63 -3.79
N SER A 361 -2.55 0.77 -4.88
CA SER A 361 -2.68 -0.28 -5.89
C SER A 361 -2.99 0.31 -7.27
N ILE A 362 -2.59 -0.42 -8.29
CA ILE A 362 -2.85 -0.10 -9.68
C ILE A 362 -3.44 -1.33 -10.35
N HIS A 363 -4.49 -1.12 -11.12
CA HIS A 363 -5.11 -2.14 -11.93
C HIS A 363 -5.16 -1.69 -13.39
N HIS A 364 -4.32 -2.28 -14.21
CA HIS A 364 -4.30 -2.07 -15.66
C HIS A 364 -5.35 -2.95 -16.32
N ARG A 365 -6.22 -2.36 -17.12
CA ARG A 365 -7.28 -3.07 -17.83
C ARG A 365 -7.19 -2.82 -19.32
N PHE A 366 -6.98 -3.89 -20.07
CA PHE A 366 -6.83 -3.88 -21.51
C PHE A 366 -8.07 -4.52 -22.16
N PHE A 367 -8.67 -3.85 -23.12
CA PHE A 367 -9.76 -4.35 -23.91
C PHE A 367 -9.27 -4.55 -25.34
N MET A 368 -9.03 -5.80 -25.72
CA MET A 368 -8.44 -6.11 -27.01
C MET A 368 -9.43 -5.92 -28.19
N VAL A 369 -10.73 -5.88 -27.93
CA VAL A 369 -11.79 -5.75 -28.95
C VAL A 369 -11.82 -4.34 -29.54
N ASP A 370 -11.71 -3.32 -28.70
CA ASP A 370 -11.73 -1.91 -29.11
C ASP A 370 -10.38 -1.21 -28.98
N GLY A 371 -9.34 -1.96 -28.54
CA GLY A 371 -8.01 -1.43 -28.33
C GLY A 371 -7.89 -0.45 -27.16
N SER A 372 -8.91 -0.38 -26.28
CA SER A 372 -8.86 0.56 -25.17
C SER A 372 -8.03 0.05 -24.00
N TYR A 373 -7.29 0.97 -23.37
CA TYR A 373 -6.50 0.73 -22.19
C TYR A 373 -6.90 1.74 -21.10
N LYS A 374 -7.29 1.22 -19.93
CA LYS A 374 -7.66 2.02 -18.76
C LYS A 374 -6.84 1.62 -17.55
N THR A 375 -6.53 2.60 -16.71
CA THR A 375 -5.84 2.39 -15.44
C THR A 375 -6.74 2.82 -14.29
N TYR A 376 -6.98 1.90 -13.36
CA TYR A 376 -7.68 2.17 -12.11
C TYR A 376 -6.63 2.25 -11.01
N VAL A 377 -6.63 3.36 -10.29
CA VAL A 377 -5.62 3.64 -9.26
C VAL A 377 -6.33 3.82 -7.92
N THR A 378 -5.92 3.05 -6.93
CA THR A 378 -6.37 3.25 -5.55
C THR A 378 -5.37 4.16 -4.85
N LEU A 379 -5.88 5.27 -4.39
CA LEU A 379 -5.15 6.32 -3.69
C LEU A 379 -5.52 6.30 -2.21
N VAL A 380 -4.53 6.46 -1.35
CA VAL A 380 -4.74 6.51 0.10
C VAL A 380 -4.00 7.68 0.72
N ARG A 381 -4.53 8.17 1.81
CA ARG A 381 -3.84 9.15 2.65
C ARG A 381 -4.20 8.93 4.12
N ASN A 382 -3.27 9.29 4.98
CA ASN A 382 -3.36 9.10 6.43
C ASN A 382 -3.99 10.29 7.19
N PHE A 383 -4.40 11.35 6.49
CA PHE A 383 -4.99 12.54 7.11
C PHE A 383 -6.04 13.20 6.21
N ARG A 384 -6.95 13.93 6.80
CA ARG A 384 -7.85 14.86 6.08
C ARG A 384 -7.10 16.14 5.73
N GLY A 385 -7.52 16.83 4.67
CA GLY A 385 -7.06 18.16 4.31
C GLY A 385 -7.16 19.19 5.47
N LYS A 386 -7.01 20.47 5.20
CA LYS A 386 -6.90 21.53 6.22
C LYS A 386 -7.85 21.37 7.40
N PRO A 387 -7.41 21.67 8.63
CA PRO A 387 -8.26 21.61 9.80
C PRO A 387 -9.47 22.52 9.64
N VAL A 388 -10.64 21.99 9.96
CA VAL A 388 -11.85 22.82 10.09
C VAL A 388 -11.56 23.86 11.17
N PRO A 389 -11.73 25.16 10.90
CA PRO A 389 -11.54 26.18 11.92
C PRO A 389 -12.41 25.86 13.13
N LYS A 390 -11.85 25.84 14.35
CA LYS A 390 -12.63 25.69 15.57
C LYS A 390 -13.69 26.78 15.54
N GLN A 391 -14.97 26.40 15.47
CA GLN A 391 -16.06 27.33 15.74
C GLN A 391 -15.81 27.86 17.16
N GLN A 392 -15.49 29.14 17.25
CA GLN A 392 -15.48 29.82 18.53
C GLN A 392 -16.89 29.67 19.13
N GLN A 393 -17.04 28.78 20.11
CA GLN A 393 -18.22 28.78 20.94
C GLN A 393 -18.28 30.17 21.61
N LYS A 394 -19.19 31.02 21.13
CA LYS A 394 -19.61 32.17 21.88
C LYS A 394 -20.22 31.61 23.17
N VAL A 395 -19.47 31.67 24.24
CA VAL A 395 -20.01 31.59 25.57
C VAL A 395 -20.84 32.86 25.76
N GLU A 396 -22.14 32.74 25.56
CA GLU A 396 -23.07 33.75 26.06
C GLU A 396 -23.08 33.65 27.58
N THR A 397 -22.31 34.51 28.20
CA THR A 397 -22.45 34.81 29.63
C THR A 397 -23.75 35.61 29.77
N THR A 398 -24.78 34.96 30.29
CA THR A 398 -25.91 35.60 31.00
C THR A 398 -25.58 35.76 32.45
#